data_dc191de445a83de9c26153136af64e11
#
_entry.id   dc191de445a83de9c26153136af64e11
#
_cell.length_a   1.000
_cell.length_b   1.000
_cell.length_c   1.000
_cell.angle_alpha   90.00
_cell.angle_beta   90.00
_cell.angle_gamma   90.00
#
_symmetry.space_group_name_H-M   'P 1'
#
loop_
_entity.id
_entity.type
_entity.pdbx_description
1 polymer ?
#
loop_
_entity_poly.entity_id
_entity_poly.type
_entity_poly.pdbx_seq_one_letter_code
_entity_poly.pdbx_strand_id
1 'polypeptide(L)'
;MKKVSRANTYFLIIMLLQLFLPIHLVFKWFNITDSKLMLLISHIITFIFPAIIYLIVTRQSAKDVLKLNKLYFKDTLLIILLAFLCQPIMTFFSLISQFFFENEIGNFVTGIVDSPYIILLLLIAVLPAITEEITIRGVVLSGYKEKNIYLACAITGLLFGIMHLDPQQFLYAAVLGFILALVVRITNSIFASALIHFLINGTSITLQKLISLVPESTSVMEQATDVSLKSLGIAEKIYLATFYGLIAFAFGIAVYFVIRKLAELNIRRGIINREELSIRYNKSNERVFNIPFIAIIIVYLLYMMMGVIIKYLSII
;
A
#
# COMPACT_ATOMS: atom_id res chain seq x y z
N MET A 1 6.81 18.30 19.74
CA MET A 1 6.38 16.90 19.70
C MET A 1 7.48 16.04 19.08
N LYS A 2 7.74 14.85 19.62
CA LYS A 2 8.78 13.92 19.13
C LYS A 2 8.45 13.43 17.71
N LYS A 3 9.47 13.04 16.92
CA LYS A 3 9.30 12.73 15.46
C LYS A 3 8.36 11.56 15.19
N VAL A 4 8.53 10.46 15.93
CA VAL A 4 7.66 9.26 15.80
C VAL A 4 6.23 9.58 16.22
N SER A 5 6.06 10.29 17.33
CA SER A 5 4.73 10.69 17.81
C SER A 5 4.01 11.58 16.78
N ARG A 6 4.71 12.50 16.12
CA ARG A 6 4.11 13.33 15.05
C ARG A 6 3.67 12.51 13.85
N ALA A 7 4.49 11.55 13.42
CA ALA A 7 4.14 10.66 12.31
C ALA A 7 2.91 9.80 12.64
N ASN A 8 2.85 9.24 13.85
CA ASN A 8 1.69 8.46 14.28
C ASN A 8 0.42 9.33 14.44
N THR A 9 0.56 10.57 14.96
CA THR A 9 -0.57 11.51 15.01
C THR A 9 -1.05 11.88 13.61
N TYR A 10 -0.15 12.14 12.68
CA TYR A 10 -0.51 12.40 11.29
C TYR A 10 -1.29 11.22 10.68
N PHE A 11 -0.79 10.00 10.86
CA PHE A 11 -1.48 8.80 10.36
C PHE A 11 -2.85 8.60 11.03
N LEU A 12 -2.95 8.83 12.35
CA LEU A 12 -4.23 8.78 13.05
C LEU A 12 -5.23 9.78 12.46
N ILE A 13 -4.79 11.01 12.13
CA ILE A 13 -5.64 12.01 11.48
C ILE A 13 -6.11 11.51 10.11
N ILE A 14 -5.22 10.94 9.28
CA ILE A 14 -5.60 10.36 7.98
C ILE A 14 -6.69 9.29 8.16
N MET A 15 -6.49 8.37 9.10
CA MET A 15 -7.44 7.30 9.36
C MET A 15 -8.80 7.84 9.85
N LEU A 16 -8.79 8.85 10.75
CA LEU A 16 -10.02 9.48 11.21
C LEU A 16 -10.72 10.26 10.09
N LEU A 17 -9.98 10.90 9.18
CA LEU A 17 -10.56 11.52 7.99
C LEU A 17 -11.22 10.47 7.07
N GLN A 18 -10.58 9.33 6.83
CA GLN A 18 -11.18 8.26 6.03
C GLN A 18 -12.47 7.72 6.64
N LEU A 19 -12.53 7.59 7.97
CA LEU A 19 -13.68 7.00 8.67
C LEU A 19 -14.84 7.99 8.91
N PHE A 20 -14.52 9.24 9.21
CA PHE A 20 -15.51 10.19 9.76
C PHE A 20 -15.73 11.44 8.89
N LEU A 21 -14.87 11.68 7.88
CA LEU A 21 -15.13 12.81 6.99
C LEU A 21 -16.36 12.51 6.12
N PRO A 22 -17.44 13.33 6.21
CA PRO A 22 -18.66 13.06 5.47
C PRO A 22 -18.52 13.49 3.98
N ILE A 23 -17.51 12.92 3.29
CA ILE A 23 -17.18 13.28 1.91
C ILE A 23 -18.35 13.06 0.95
N HIS A 24 -19.27 12.11 1.28
CA HIS A 24 -20.50 11.88 0.53
C HIS A 24 -21.41 13.12 0.51
N LEU A 25 -21.39 13.97 1.56
CA LEU A 25 -22.12 15.23 1.57
C LEU A 25 -21.55 16.22 0.57
N VAL A 26 -20.22 16.25 0.41
CA VAL A 26 -19.54 17.06 -0.61
C VAL A 26 -19.98 16.60 -2.01
N PHE A 27 -19.98 15.30 -2.26
CA PHE A 27 -20.42 14.72 -3.53
C PHE A 27 -21.90 15.05 -3.80
N LYS A 28 -22.76 14.91 -2.79
CA LYS A 28 -24.18 15.28 -2.91
C LYS A 28 -24.37 16.77 -3.18
N TRP A 29 -23.65 17.64 -2.47
CA TRP A 29 -23.76 19.10 -2.63
C TRP A 29 -23.37 19.56 -4.03
N PHE A 30 -22.29 19.00 -4.58
CA PHE A 30 -21.81 19.34 -5.91
C PHE A 30 -22.38 18.45 -7.03
N ASN A 31 -23.37 17.60 -6.72
CA ASN A 31 -24.01 16.65 -7.63
C ASN A 31 -22.98 15.77 -8.39
N ILE A 32 -21.94 15.33 -7.69
CA ILE A 32 -20.90 14.45 -8.22
C ILE A 32 -21.39 13.00 -8.09
N THR A 33 -21.64 12.35 -9.23
CA THR A 33 -22.13 10.95 -9.30
C THR A 33 -21.12 10.01 -9.97
N ASP A 34 -20.13 10.53 -10.69
CA ASP A 34 -19.09 9.74 -11.34
C ASP A 34 -18.11 9.17 -10.30
N SER A 35 -18.06 7.85 -10.17
CA SER A 35 -17.19 7.14 -9.21
C SER A 35 -15.69 7.42 -9.41
N LYS A 36 -15.27 7.71 -10.65
CA LYS A 36 -13.87 8.04 -10.96
C LYS A 36 -13.49 9.41 -10.40
N LEU A 37 -14.40 10.38 -10.54
CA LEU A 37 -14.20 11.72 -9.97
C LEU A 37 -14.27 11.67 -8.44
N MET A 38 -15.17 10.86 -7.88
CA MET A 38 -15.24 10.63 -6.43
C MET A 38 -13.92 10.06 -5.90
N LEU A 39 -13.33 9.08 -6.58
CA LEU A 39 -12.04 8.50 -6.20
C LEU A 39 -10.92 9.55 -6.23
N LEU A 40 -10.82 10.32 -7.31
CA LEU A 40 -9.81 11.39 -7.44
C LEU A 40 -9.91 12.41 -6.31
N ILE A 41 -11.11 12.93 -6.06
CA ILE A 41 -11.36 13.95 -5.03
C ILE A 41 -11.06 13.37 -3.63
N SER A 42 -11.48 12.13 -3.37
CA SER A 42 -11.21 11.45 -2.11
C SER A 42 -9.71 11.34 -1.83
N HIS A 43 -8.90 10.95 -2.83
CA HIS A 43 -7.45 10.88 -2.69
C HIS A 43 -6.81 12.26 -2.41
N ILE A 44 -7.26 13.30 -3.10
CA ILE A 44 -6.73 14.66 -2.89
C ILE A 44 -7.05 15.15 -1.48
N ILE A 45 -8.31 15.03 -1.05
CA ILE A 45 -8.74 15.52 0.26
C ILE A 45 -8.12 14.71 1.39
N THR A 46 -8.04 13.38 1.25
CA THR A 46 -7.59 12.50 2.31
C THR A 46 -6.07 12.46 2.45
N PHE A 47 -5.33 12.52 1.36
CA PHE A 47 -3.88 12.30 1.38
C PHE A 47 -3.06 13.56 1.08
N ILE A 48 -3.40 14.30 0.01
CA ILE A 48 -2.58 15.44 -0.42
C ILE A 48 -2.78 16.63 0.50
N PHE A 49 -4.04 17.01 0.77
CA PHE A 49 -4.32 18.16 1.61
C PHE A 49 -3.74 18.06 3.03
N PRO A 50 -3.88 16.94 3.77
CA PRO A 50 -3.22 16.78 5.06
C PRO A 50 -1.71 16.75 4.98
N ALA A 51 -1.11 16.24 3.90
CA ALA A 51 0.34 16.26 3.71
C ALA A 51 0.87 17.69 3.56
N ILE A 52 0.17 18.53 2.79
CA ILE A 52 0.49 19.95 2.66
C ILE A 52 0.38 20.65 4.03
N ILE A 53 -0.72 20.43 4.76
CA ILE A 53 -0.92 21.01 6.10
C ILE A 53 0.22 20.57 7.04
N TYR A 54 0.59 19.27 7.01
CA TYR A 54 1.68 18.75 7.82
C TYR A 54 2.99 19.49 7.56
N LEU A 55 3.35 19.71 6.29
CA LEU A 55 4.58 20.42 5.92
C LEU A 55 4.56 21.88 6.37
N ILE A 56 3.42 22.57 6.22
CA ILE A 56 3.26 23.98 6.65
C ILE A 56 3.36 24.08 8.18
N VAL A 57 2.60 23.26 8.92
CA VAL A 57 2.56 23.31 10.40
C VAL A 57 3.91 22.92 11.01
N THR A 58 4.58 21.92 10.45
CA THR A 58 5.87 21.46 10.97
C THR A 58 7.06 22.28 10.47
N ARG A 59 6.86 23.13 9.45
CA ARG A 59 7.89 23.93 8.78
C ARG A 59 9.07 23.09 8.29
N GLN A 60 8.81 21.84 7.90
CA GLN A 60 9.82 20.94 7.37
C GLN A 60 9.94 21.11 5.85
N SER A 61 11.17 20.90 5.33
CA SER A 61 11.41 20.88 3.89
C SER A 61 10.66 19.71 3.22
N ALA A 62 9.83 20.00 2.22
CA ALA A 62 9.17 18.98 1.41
C ALA A 62 10.19 18.03 0.77
N LYS A 63 11.33 18.55 0.30
CA LYS A 63 12.42 17.76 -0.28
C LYS A 63 12.94 16.70 0.70
N ASP A 64 13.14 17.09 1.96
CA ASP A 64 13.72 16.21 2.99
C ASP A 64 12.70 15.19 3.52
N VAL A 65 11.45 15.62 3.73
CA VAL A 65 10.36 14.76 4.21
C VAL A 65 9.98 13.74 3.14
N LEU A 66 9.76 14.20 1.91
CA LEU A 66 9.33 13.36 0.79
C LEU A 66 10.51 12.67 0.09
N LYS A 67 11.77 12.97 0.49
CA LYS A 67 12.96 12.37 -0.16
C LYS A 67 12.96 12.53 -1.68
N LEU A 68 12.76 13.75 -2.17
CA LEU A 68 12.71 14.07 -3.60
C LEU A 68 14.12 14.06 -4.23
N ASN A 69 14.78 12.91 -4.15
CA ASN A 69 16.12 12.70 -4.71
C ASN A 69 16.04 11.87 -5.98
N LYS A 70 16.93 12.14 -6.93
CA LYS A 70 17.00 11.41 -8.20
C LYS A 70 17.37 9.94 -7.98
N LEU A 71 16.78 9.06 -8.78
CA LEU A 71 17.21 7.67 -8.90
C LEU A 71 18.36 7.55 -9.89
N TYR A 72 19.30 6.68 -9.57
CA TYR A 72 20.33 6.29 -10.52
C TYR A 72 19.80 5.24 -11.51
N PHE A 73 20.29 5.25 -12.73
CA PHE A 73 19.80 4.35 -13.78
C PHE A 73 19.85 2.85 -13.38
N LYS A 74 20.96 2.42 -12.75
CA LYS A 74 21.07 1.03 -12.27
C LYS A 74 20.05 0.70 -11.16
N ASP A 75 19.74 1.67 -10.30
CA ASP A 75 18.72 1.48 -9.27
C ASP A 75 17.32 1.38 -9.91
N THR A 76 17.04 2.22 -10.93
CA THR A 76 15.76 2.15 -11.67
C THR A 76 15.55 0.77 -12.30
N LEU A 77 16.57 0.16 -12.91
CA LEU A 77 16.46 -1.18 -13.47
C LEU A 77 16.18 -2.25 -12.40
N LEU A 78 16.86 -2.18 -11.25
CA LEU A 78 16.61 -3.09 -10.11
C LEU A 78 15.22 -2.89 -9.51
N ILE A 79 14.73 -1.65 -9.46
CA ILE A 79 13.40 -1.29 -8.97
C ILE A 79 12.30 -1.82 -9.90
N ILE A 80 12.48 -1.71 -11.22
CA ILE A 80 11.56 -2.31 -12.19
C ILE A 80 11.55 -3.84 -12.03
N LEU A 81 12.71 -4.46 -11.90
CA LEU A 81 12.80 -5.91 -11.65
C LEU A 81 12.09 -6.29 -10.34
N LEU A 82 12.29 -5.52 -9.25
CA LEU A 82 11.61 -5.74 -7.97
C LEU A 82 10.09 -5.68 -8.11
N ALA A 83 9.56 -4.73 -8.88
CA ALA A 83 8.11 -4.61 -9.09
C ALA A 83 7.52 -5.92 -9.65
N PHE A 84 8.16 -6.52 -10.66
CA PHE A 84 7.71 -7.79 -11.23
C PHE A 84 7.94 -8.99 -10.29
N LEU A 85 9.05 -9.02 -9.57
CA LEU A 85 9.33 -10.09 -8.61
C LEU A 85 8.39 -10.06 -7.39
N CYS A 86 7.85 -8.89 -7.03
CA CYS A 86 6.89 -8.77 -5.95
C CYS A 86 5.48 -9.26 -6.33
N GLN A 87 5.11 -9.32 -7.62
CA GLN A 87 3.77 -9.72 -8.05
C GLN A 87 3.34 -11.10 -7.50
N PRO A 88 4.11 -12.19 -7.64
CA PRO A 88 3.71 -13.49 -7.09
C PRO A 88 3.58 -13.50 -5.57
N ILE A 89 4.39 -12.68 -4.88
CA ILE A 89 4.30 -12.53 -3.42
C ILE A 89 2.98 -11.85 -3.05
N MET A 90 2.62 -10.76 -3.74
CA MET A 90 1.35 -10.05 -3.51
C MET A 90 0.15 -10.94 -3.85
N THR A 91 0.22 -11.71 -4.94
CA THR A 91 -0.81 -12.68 -5.33
C THR A 91 -1.04 -13.71 -4.24
N PHE A 92 0.03 -14.26 -3.64
CA PHE A 92 -0.09 -15.21 -2.52
C PHE A 92 -0.82 -14.60 -1.32
N PHE A 93 -0.40 -13.41 -0.85
CA PHE A 93 -1.04 -12.78 0.31
C PHE A 93 -2.47 -12.32 0.02
N SER A 94 -2.76 -11.87 -1.20
CA SER A 94 -4.12 -11.57 -1.65
C SER A 94 -5.00 -12.83 -1.66
N LEU A 95 -4.50 -13.96 -2.18
CA LEU A 95 -5.19 -15.25 -2.17
C LEU A 95 -5.55 -15.70 -0.74
N ILE A 96 -4.60 -15.62 0.20
CA ILE A 96 -4.85 -15.97 1.61
C ILE A 96 -5.98 -15.11 2.19
N SER A 97 -5.97 -13.80 1.92
CA SER A 97 -7.03 -12.90 2.38
C SER A 97 -8.40 -13.25 1.75
N GLN A 98 -8.43 -13.61 0.47
CA GLN A 98 -9.64 -13.95 -0.26
C GLN A 98 -10.29 -15.29 0.20
N PHE A 99 -9.58 -16.12 0.94
CA PHE A 99 -10.20 -17.28 1.61
C PHE A 99 -11.19 -16.88 2.72
N PHE A 100 -11.12 -15.63 3.20
CA PHE A 100 -11.91 -15.12 4.32
C PHE A 100 -12.76 -13.90 3.93
N PHE A 101 -12.28 -13.07 3.02
CA PHE A 101 -12.84 -11.77 2.67
C PHE A 101 -13.10 -11.66 1.17
N GLU A 102 -14.10 -10.90 0.79
CA GLU A 102 -14.43 -10.59 -0.61
C GLU A 102 -13.44 -9.54 -1.16
N ASN A 103 -13.25 -9.53 -2.47
CA ASN A 103 -12.34 -8.61 -3.14
C ASN A 103 -13.11 -7.36 -3.62
N GLU A 104 -13.41 -6.46 -2.69
CA GLU A 104 -14.20 -5.25 -2.97
C GLU A 104 -13.51 -4.31 -3.98
N ILE A 105 -12.17 -4.20 -3.92
CA ILE A 105 -11.43 -3.38 -4.89
C ILE A 105 -11.49 -3.99 -6.30
N GLY A 106 -11.47 -5.31 -6.40
CA GLY A 106 -11.69 -6.02 -7.67
C GLY A 106 -13.05 -5.71 -8.25
N ASN A 107 -14.12 -5.77 -7.43
CA ASN A 107 -15.48 -5.42 -7.82
C ASN A 107 -15.57 -3.96 -8.29
N PHE A 108 -14.97 -3.03 -7.57
CA PHE A 108 -14.91 -1.62 -7.97
C PHE A 108 -14.22 -1.43 -9.32
N VAL A 109 -13.07 -2.07 -9.54
CA VAL A 109 -12.32 -1.98 -10.80
C VAL A 109 -13.12 -2.58 -11.96
N THR A 110 -13.80 -3.71 -11.75
CA THR A 110 -14.70 -4.30 -12.74
C THR A 110 -15.83 -3.33 -13.11
N GLY A 111 -16.39 -2.61 -12.15
CA GLY A 111 -17.43 -1.61 -12.38
C GLY A 111 -17.01 -0.39 -13.23
N ILE A 112 -15.69 -0.14 -13.36
CA ILE A 112 -15.15 0.96 -14.17
C ILE A 112 -14.29 0.49 -15.35
N VAL A 113 -14.13 -0.82 -15.56
CA VAL A 113 -13.21 -1.41 -16.54
C VAL A 113 -13.48 -0.97 -17.99
N ASP A 114 -14.70 -0.59 -18.31
CA ASP A 114 -15.09 -0.08 -19.65
C ASP A 114 -14.58 1.33 -19.94
N SER A 115 -14.07 2.02 -18.91
CA SER A 115 -13.46 3.34 -19.10
C SER A 115 -12.22 3.26 -20.02
N PRO A 116 -11.85 4.38 -20.69
CA PRO A 116 -10.61 4.45 -21.47
C PRO A 116 -9.40 4.02 -20.63
N TYR A 117 -8.51 3.18 -21.21
CA TYR A 117 -7.36 2.61 -20.49
C TYR A 117 -6.49 3.64 -19.78
N ILE A 118 -6.28 4.81 -20.43
CA ILE A 118 -5.47 5.88 -19.82
C ILE A 118 -6.10 6.43 -18.53
N ILE A 119 -7.44 6.51 -18.46
CA ILE A 119 -8.15 6.94 -17.25
C ILE A 119 -7.99 5.91 -16.15
N LEU A 120 -8.13 4.62 -16.46
CA LEU A 120 -7.91 3.52 -15.51
C LEU A 120 -6.48 3.55 -14.97
N LEU A 121 -5.49 3.70 -15.86
CA LEU A 121 -4.08 3.76 -15.47
C LEU A 121 -3.79 4.96 -14.55
N LEU A 122 -4.35 6.13 -14.87
CA LEU A 122 -4.19 7.34 -14.06
C LEU A 122 -4.83 7.19 -12.67
N LEU A 123 -6.03 6.62 -12.58
CA LEU A 123 -6.79 6.54 -11.33
C LEU A 123 -6.35 5.37 -10.43
N ILE A 124 -6.03 4.23 -11.02
CA ILE A 124 -5.75 3.01 -10.24
C ILE A 124 -4.25 2.78 -10.01
N ALA A 125 -3.39 3.33 -10.89
CA ALA A 125 -1.96 3.14 -10.74
C ALA A 125 -1.20 4.43 -10.38
N VAL A 126 -1.38 5.52 -11.13
CA VAL A 126 -0.62 6.76 -10.93
C VAL A 126 -1.07 7.49 -9.67
N LEU A 127 -2.37 7.65 -9.48
CA LEU A 127 -2.95 8.42 -8.36
C LEU A 127 -2.53 7.81 -7.00
N PRO A 128 -2.73 6.51 -6.71
CA PRO A 128 -2.25 5.91 -5.46
C PRO A 128 -0.73 5.95 -5.31
N ALA A 129 0.03 5.67 -6.38
CA ALA A 129 1.48 5.71 -6.35
C ALA A 129 2.05 7.11 -6.01
N ILE A 130 1.29 8.17 -6.18
CA ILE A 130 1.67 9.52 -5.75
C ILE A 130 1.13 9.79 -4.35
N THR A 131 -0.16 9.66 -4.14
CA THR A 131 -0.85 10.16 -2.93
C THR A 131 -0.52 9.33 -1.69
N GLU A 132 -0.51 8.02 -1.83
CA GLU A 132 -0.20 7.11 -0.74
C GLU A 132 1.30 7.07 -0.42
N GLU A 133 2.17 7.19 -1.45
CA GLU A 133 3.61 7.29 -1.20
C GLU A 133 3.98 8.60 -0.49
N ILE A 134 3.39 9.74 -0.86
CA ILE A 134 3.55 11.00 -0.14
C ILE A 134 3.17 10.83 1.34
N THR A 135 2.06 10.17 1.61
CA THR A 135 1.55 9.95 2.97
C THR A 135 2.45 9.01 3.76
N ILE A 136 2.70 7.81 3.24
CA ILE A 136 3.38 6.75 4.01
C ILE A 136 4.90 6.85 3.91
N ARG A 137 5.47 6.94 2.69
CA ARG A 137 6.95 6.97 2.50
C ARG A 137 7.52 8.34 2.67
N GLY A 138 6.72 9.38 2.41
CA GLY A 138 7.06 10.77 2.73
C GLY A 138 6.88 11.04 4.22
N VAL A 139 5.67 11.38 4.63
CA VAL A 139 5.40 11.92 5.97
C VAL A 139 5.64 10.87 7.07
N VAL A 140 4.99 9.72 7.01
CA VAL A 140 5.05 8.73 8.09
C VAL A 140 6.46 8.17 8.26
N LEU A 141 7.08 7.64 7.21
CA LEU A 141 8.43 7.06 7.26
C LEU A 141 9.49 8.08 7.69
N SER A 142 9.33 9.37 7.35
CA SER A 142 10.26 10.42 7.78
C SER A 142 10.35 10.56 9.30
N GLY A 143 9.24 10.32 10.01
CA GLY A 143 9.20 10.32 11.47
C GLY A 143 10.01 9.18 12.10
N TYR A 144 10.20 8.10 11.37
CA TYR A 144 10.96 6.91 11.78
C TYR A 144 12.42 6.93 11.28
N LYS A 145 12.90 8.03 10.74
CA LYS A 145 14.26 8.15 10.15
C LYS A 145 15.38 7.69 11.10
N GLU A 146 15.24 7.96 12.40
CA GLU A 146 16.24 7.63 13.43
C GLU A 146 16.05 6.24 14.04
N LYS A 147 15.02 5.51 13.64
CA LYS A 147 14.76 4.14 14.08
C LYS A 147 15.52 3.13 13.23
N ASN A 148 15.72 1.95 13.81
CA ASN A 148 16.20 0.80 13.05
C ASN A 148 15.42 0.67 11.74
N ILE A 149 16.13 0.40 10.64
CA ILE A 149 15.55 0.40 9.30
C ILE A 149 14.43 -0.65 9.17
N TYR A 150 14.64 -1.86 9.70
CA TYR A 150 13.66 -2.95 9.60
C TYR A 150 12.43 -2.67 10.46
N LEU A 151 12.63 -2.13 11.67
CA LEU A 151 11.53 -1.70 12.53
C LEU A 151 10.71 -0.59 11.87
N ALA A 152 11.36 0.43 11.30
CA ALA A 152 10.70 1.51 10.58
C ALA A 152 9.89 0.97 9.40
N CYS A 153 10.46 0.04 8.61
CA CYS A 153 9.79 -0.57 7.48
C CYS A 153 8.62 -1.48 7.92
N ALA A 154 8.77 -2.24 8.99
CA ALA A 154 7.70 -3.09 9.52
C ALA A 154 6.51 -2.26 10.01
N ILE A 155 6.77 -1.19 10.78
CA ILE A 155 5.71 -0.30 11.27
C ILE A 155 5.03 0.43 10.11
N THR A 156 5.79 1.00 9.18
CA THR A 156 5.18 1.71 8.04
C THR A 156 4.48 0.78 7.06
N GLY A 157 4.93 -0.46 6.94
CA GLY A 157 4.22 -1.51 6.20
C GLY A 157 2.90 -1.88 6.87
N LEU A 158 2.90 -2.10 8.20
CA LEU A 158 1.68 -2.33 8.97
C LEU A 158 0.68 -1.17 8.80
N LEU A 159 1.15 0.07 8.96
CA LEU A 159 0.30 1.25 8.78
C LEU A 159 -0.22 1.36 7.34
N PHE A 160 0.55 0.94 6.34
CA PHE A 160 0.07 0.90 4.96
C PHE A 160 -1.06 -0.12 4.76
N GLY A 161 -0.97 -1.30 5.37
CA GLY A 161 -2.08 -2.25 5.40
C GLY A 161 -3.33 -1.67 6.09
N ILE A 162 -3.16 -1.05 7.26
CA ILE A 162 -4.25 -0.41 8.03
C ILE A 162 -4.92 0.71 7.24
N MET A 163 -4.16 1.49 6.46
CA MET A 163 -4.66 2.62 5.68
C MET A 163 -5.74 2.24 4.67
N HIS A 164 -5.73 1.01 4.17
CA HIS A 164 -6.73 0.55 3.21
C HIS A 164 -8.12 0.32 3.83
N LEU A 165 -8.21 0.16 5.17
CA LEU A 165 -9.46 -0.12 5.88
C LEU A 165 -10.25 -1.30 5.30
N ASP A 166 -9.56 -2.21 4.63
CA ASP A 166 -10.09 -3.38 3.95
C ASP A 166 -9.29 -4.63 4.38
N PRO A 167 -9.95 -5.62 5.03
CA PRO A 167 -9.27 -6.81 5.51
C PRO A 167 -8.70 -7.68 4.37
N GLN A 168 -9.27 -7.62 3.17
CA GLN A 168 -8.76 -8.35 2.02
C GLN A 168 -7.43 -7.75 1.54
N GLN A 169 -7.31 -6.41 1.54
CA GLN A 169 -6.10 -5.72 1.11
C GLN A 169 -5.00 -5.69 2.16
N PHE A 170 -5.34 -5.85 3.45
CA PHE A 170 -4.44 -5.63 4.58
C PHE A 170 -3.10 -6.39 4.47
N LEU A 171 -3.16 -7.72 4.21
CA LEU A 171 -1.95 -8.54 4.24
C LEU A 171 -0.97 -8.18 3.12
N TYR A 172 -1.44 -8.17 1.88
CA TYR A 172 -0.55 -7.88 0.76
C TYR A 172 -0.05 -6.43 0.79
N ALA A 173 -0.88 -5.47 1.21
CA ALA A 173 -0.47 -4.09 1.37
C ALA A 173 0.57 -3.92 2.48
N ALA A 174 0.43 -4.61 3.61
CA ALA A 174 1.42 -4.57 4.69
C ALA A 174 2.79 -5.12 4.23
N VAL A 175 2.80 -6.25 3.53
CA VAL A 175 4.03 -6.87 3.00
C VAL A 175 4.67 -5.98 1.92
N LEU A 176 3.89 -5.51 0.95
CA LEU A 176 4.37 -4.57 -0.05
C LEU A 176 4.88 -3.29 0.63
N GLY A 177 4.14 -2.80 1.61
CA GLY A 177 4.47 -1.63 2.40
C GLY A 177 5.85 -1.70 3.05
N PHE A 178 6.21 -2.86 3.59
CA PHE A 178 7.56 -3.11 4.12
C PHE A 178 8.64 -2.99 3.03
N ILE A 179 8.43 -3.62 1.88
CA ILE A 179 9.39 -3.61 0.76
C ILE A 179 9.57 -2.18 0.22
N LEU A 180 8.48 -1.46 0.00
CA LEU A 180 8.52 -0.08 -0.49
C LEU A 180 9.25 0.85 0.49
N ALA A 181 8.99 0.73 1.80
CA ALA A 181 9.70 1.50 2.81
C ALA A 181 11.20 1.18 2.84
N LEU A 182 11.57 -0.09 2.70
CA LEU A 182 12.97 -0.52 2.67
C LEU A 182 13.70 0.05 1.45
N VAL A 183 13.08 0.02 0.28
CA VAL A 183 13.64 0.58 -0.95
C VAL A 183 13.86 2.09 -0.83
N VAL A 184 12.89 2.83 -0.26
CA VAL A 184 13.07 4.27 0.01
C VAL A 184 14.20 4.54 1.01
N ARG A 185 14.33 3.72 2.05
CA ARG A 185 15.42 3.87 3.04
C ARG A 185 16.79 3.60 2.42
N ILE A 186 16.90 2.65 1.49
CA ILE A 186 18.14 2.30 0.79
C ILE A 186 18.52 3.35 -0.24
N THR A 187 17.57 3.80 -1.08
CA THR A 187 17.83 4.71 -2.20
C THR A 187 17.76 6.19 -1.80
N ASN A 188 17.21 6.47 -0.61
CA ASN A 188 16.86 7.82 -0.16
C ASN A 188 15.99 8.58 -1.18
N SER A 189 15.12 7.88 -1.92
CA SER A 189 14.25 8.45 -2.96
C SER A 189 12.84 7.87 -2.92
N ILE A 190 11.83 8.73 -2.82
CA ILE A 190 10.42 8.33 -2.90
C ILE A 190 10.04 7.81 -4.29
N PHE A 191 10.74 8.25 -5.34
CA PHE A 191 10.49 7.78 -6.70
C PHE A 191 10.73 6.29 -6.86
N ALA A 192 11.57 5.68 -6.00
CA ALA A 192 11.80 4.25 -6.00
C ALA A 192 10.56 3.46 -5.62
N SER A 193 9.89 3.85 -4.53
CA SER A 193 8.65 3.19 -4.10
C SER A 193 7.48 3.54 -5.01
N ALA A 194 7.37 4.79 -5.45
CA ALA A 194 6.32 5.22 -6.37
C ALA A 194 6.38 4.45 -7.69
N LEU A 195 7.57 4.16 -8.23
CA LEU A 195 7.74 3.37 -9.45
C LEU A 195 7.32 1.91 -9.25
N ILE A 196 7.71 1.27 -8.12
CA ILE A 196 7.25 -0.10 -7.82
C ILE A 196 5.73 -0.13 -7.69
N HIS A 197 5.17 0.78 -6.92
CA HIS A 197 3.73 0.87 -6.66
C HIS A 197 2.95 1.07 -7.98
N PHE A 198 3.38 2.04 -8.80
CA PHE A 198 2.82 2.27 -10.13
C PHE A 198 2.87 1.00 -11.01
N LEU A 199 4.01 0.31 -11.07
CA LEU A 199 4.16 -0.88 -11.89
C LEU A 199 3.30 -2.05 -11.41
N ILE A 200 3.15 -2.24 -10.10
CA ILE A 200 2.29 -3.29 -9.55
C ILE A 200 0.82 -3.02 -9.90
N ASN A 201 0.32 -1.85 -9.59
CA ASN A 201 -1.07 -1.49 -9.87
C ASN A 201 -1.31 -1.38 -11.39
N GLY A 202 -0.36 -0.80 -12.13
CA GLY A 202 -0.43 -0.67 -13.58
C GLY A 202 -0.46 -2.02 -14.30
N THR A 203 0.33 -2.98 -13.86
CA THR A 203 0.29 -4.35 -14.42
C THR A 203 -1.06 -4.99 -14.14
N SER A 204 -1.58 -4.86 -12.92
CA SER A 204 -2.88 -5.40 -12.52
C SER A 204 -4.02 -4.84 -13.37
N ILE A 205 -4.12 -3.52 -13.50
CA ILE A 205 -5.19 -2.89 -14.30
C ILE A 205 -5.05 -3.16 -15.80
N THR A 206 -3.80 -3.25 -16.30
CA THR A 206 -3.54 -3.61 -17.70
C THR A 206 -4.04 -5.01 -18.00
N LEU A 207 -3.73 -5.97 -17.13
CA LEU A 207 -4.18 -7.35 -17.28
C LEU A 207 -5.72 -7.44 -17.24
N GLN A 208 -6.37 -6.79 -16.27
CA GLN A 208 -7.83 -6.76 -16.18
C GLN A 208 -8.47 -6.14 -17.43
N LYS A 209 -7.90 -5.04 -17.96
CA LYS A 209 -8.41 -4.42 -19.20
C LYS A 209 -8.21 -5.32 -20.41
N LEU A 210 -7.07 -6.00 -20.53
CA LEU A 210 -6.83 -6.95 -21.62
C LEU A 210 -7.81 -8.13 -21.58
N ILE A 211 -8.06 -8.67 -20.39
CA ILE A 211 -9.03 -9.76 -20.19
C ILE A 211 -10.45 -9.28 -20.58
N SER A 212 -10.86 -8.07 -20.19
CA SER A 212 -12.19 -7.56 -20.55
C SER A 212 -12.43 -7.35 -22.05
N LEU A 213 -11.36 -7.35 -22.86
CA LEU A 213 -11.46 -7.23 -24.33
C LEU A 213 -11.68 -8.59 -25.04
N VAL A 214 -11.58 -9.71 -24.34
CA VAL A 214 -11.77 -11.05 -24.91
C VAL A 214 -13.24 -11.46 -24.75
N PRO A 215 -14.03 -11.61 -25.83
CA PRO A 215 -15.48 -11.84 -25.76
C PRO A 215 -15.91 -13.08 -24.96
N GLU A 216 -15.12 -14.16 -25.02
CA GLU A 216 -15.37 -15.39 -24.27
C GLU A 216 -15.01 -15.31 -22.78
N SER A 217 -14.18 -14.32 -22.40
CA SER A 217 -13.73 -14.18 -21.01
C SER A 217 -14.79 -13.58 -20.10
N THR A 218 -15.79 -12.85 -20.61
CA THR A 218 -16.89 -12.33 -19.81
C THR A 218 -17.71 -13.45 -19.18
N SER A 219 -18.04 -14.49 -19.92
CA SER A 219 -18.75 -15.65 -19.38
C SER A 219 -17.88 -16.52 -18.46
N VAL A 220 -16.60 -16.66 -18.75
CA VAL A 220 -15.64 -17.39 -17.91
C VAL A 220 -15.29 -16.59 -16.66
N MET A 221 -15.18 -15.26 -16.75
CA MET A 221 -14.97 -14.38 -15.58
C MET A 221 -16.23 -14.31 -14.71
N GLU A 222 -17.42 -14.20 -15.27
CA GLU A 222 -18.68 -14.28 -14.51
C GLU A 222 -18.78 -15.63 -13.77
N GLN A 223 -18.48 -16.74 -14.43
CA GLN A 223 -18.45 -18.06 -13.78
C GLN A 223 -17.32 -18.21 -12.77
N ALA A 224 -16.15 -17.59 -12.99
CA ALA A 224 -15.03 -17.62 -12.03
C ALA A 224 -15.22 -16.68 -10.84
N THR A 225 -15.98 -15.58 -11.01
CA THR A 225 -16.39 -14.71 -9.89
C THR A 225 -17.53 -15.33 -9.07
N ASP A 226 -18.36 -16.19 -9.66
CA ASP A 226 -19.40 -16.94 -8.93
C ASP A 226 -18.82 -17.99 -7.98
N VAL A 227 -17.60 -18.52 -8.24
CA VAL A 227 -16.91 -19.39 -7.28
C VAL A 227 -16.03 -18.52 -6.38
N SER A 228 -16.65 -17.96 -5.36
CA SER A 228 -15.90 -17.26 -4.31
C SER A 228 -14.85 -18.22 -3.72
N LEU A 229 -13.58 -17.82 -3.67
CA LEU A 229 -12.50 -18.57 -3.01
C LEU A 229 -12.84 -18.90 -1.53
N LYS A 230 -13.76 -18.14 -0.95
CA LYS A 230 -14.35 -18.44 0.39
C LYS A 230 -15.08 -19.78 0.44
N SER A 231 -15.79 -20.15 -0.63
CA SER A 231 -16.62 -21.38 -0.68
C SER A 231 -15.82 -22.65 -0.93
N LEU A 232 -14.53 -22.55 -1.27
CA LEU A 232 -13.65 -23.69 -1.47
C LEU A 232 -13.51 -24.54 -0.20
N GLY A 233 -13.43 -25.86 -0.37
CA GLY A 233 -13.13 -26.79 0.71
C GLY A 233 -11.73 -26.57 1.31
N ILE A 234 -11.54 -27.06 2.54
CA ILE A 234 -10.26 -26.89 3.26
C ILE A 234 -9.08 -27.48 2.47
N ALA A 235 -9.27 -28.66 1.83
CA ALA A 235 -8.22 -29.32 1.06
C ALA A 235 -7.79 -28.46 -0.16
N GLU A 236 -8.74 -27.85 -0.86
CA GLU A 236 -8.49 -26.97 -2.00
C GLU A 236 -7.77 -25.70 -1.56
N LYS A 237 -8.19 -25.10 -0.45
CA LYS A 237 -7.50 -23.92 0.15
C LYS A 237 -6.06 -24.25 0.52
N ILE A 238 -5.80 -25.40 1.16
CA ILE A 238 -4.46 -25.84 1.51
C ILE A 238 -3.62 -26.08 0.25
N TYR A 239 -4.17 -26.72 -0.77
CA TYR A 239 -3.48 -26.94 -2.04
C TYR A 239 -3.06 -25.61 -2.69
N LEU A 240 -4.00 -24.68 -2.86
CA LEU A 240 -3.72 -23.36 -3.42
C LEU A 240 -2.72 -22.56 -2.58
N ALA A 241 -2.89 -22.53 -1.25
CA ALA A 241 -1.97 -21.86 -0.35
C ALA A 241 -0.55 -22.43 -0.43
N THR A 242 -0.41 -23.76 -0.53
CA THR A 242 0.89 -24.43 -0.65
C THR A 242 1.53 -24.11 -2.01
N PHE A 243 0.78 -24.24 -3.10
CA PHE A 243 1.28 -23.97 -4.45
C PHE A 243 1.76 -22.52 -4.63
N TYR A 244 0.89 -21.55 -4.33
CA TYR A 244 1.25 -20.14 -4.43
C TYR A 244 2.27 -19.72 -3.36
N GLY A 245 2.27 -20.36 -2.20
CA GLY A 245 3.25 -20.14 -1.14
C GLY A 245 4.68 -20.55 -1.56
N LEU A 246 4.83 -21.68 -2.24
CA LEU A 246 6.12 -22.11 -2.78
C LEU A 246 6.63 -21.14 -3.86
N ILE A 247 5.75 -20.68 -4.73
CA ILE A 247 6.08 -19.65 -5.73
C ILE A 247 6.51 -18.36 -5.03
N ALA A 248 5.70 -17.85 -4.09
CA ALA A 248 6.01 -16.63 -3.35
C ALA A 248 7.33 -16.73 -2.58
N PHE A 249 7.64 -17.90 -2.01
CA PHE A 249 8.91 -18.15 -1.34
C PHE A 249 10.11 -18.08 -2.29
N ALA A 250 10.02 -18.72 -3.48
CA ALA A 250 11.06 -18.66 -4.48
C ALA A 250 11.31 -17.21 -4.97
N PHE A 251 10.23 -16.47 -5.23
CA PHE A 251 10.32 -15.05 -5.62
C PHE A 251 10.82 -14.16 -4.46
N GLY A 252 10.47 -14.49 -3.21
CA GLY A 252 10.99 -13.83 -2.02
C GLY A 252 12.51 -13.91 -1.90
N ILE A 253 13.10 -15.07 -2.22
CA ILE A 253 14.55 -15.24 -2.32
C ILE A 253 15.13 -14.31 -3.40
N ALA A 254 14.52 -14.25 -4.57
CA ALA A 254 14.96 -13.36 -5.64
C ALA A 254 14.88 -11.87 -5.23
N VAL A 255 13.77 -11.46 -4.60
CA VAL A 255 13.58 -10.11 -4.03
C VAL A 255 14.69 -9.78 -3.04
N TYR A 256 15.02 -10.71 -2.13
CA TYR A 256 16.11 -10.52 -1.17
C TYR A 256 17.45 -10.21 -1.86
N PHE A 257 17.82 -10.98 -2.89
CA PHE A 257 19.08 -10.76 -3.60
C PHE A 257 19.09 -9.42 -4.36
N VAL A 258 17.97 -9.02 -4.97
CA VAL A 258 17.86 -7.74 -5.67
C VAL A 258 17.95 -6.57 -4.69
N ILE A 259 17.26 -6.63 -3.54
CA ILE A 259 17.36 -5.63 -2.48
C ILE A 259 18.78 -5.54 -1.94
N ARG A 260 19.43 -6.66 -1.70
CA ARG A 260 20.83 -6.71 -1.28
C ARG A 260 21.75 -6.02 -2.30
N LYS A 261 21.55 -6.30 -3.59
CA LYS A 261 22.31 -5.63 -4.67
C LYS A 261 22.08 -4.14 -4.71
N LEU A 262 20.82 -3.71 -4.56
CA LEU A 262 20.44 -2.30 -4.48
C LEU A 262 21.12 -1.61 -3.28
N ALA A 263 21.14 -2.26 -2.12
CA ALA A 263 21.82 -1.77 -0.93
C ALA A 263 23.34 -1.62 -1.14
N GLU A 264 24.00 -2.63 -1.72
CA GLU A 264 25.44 -2.58 -2.04
C GLU A 264 25.79 -1.41 -2.96
N LEU A 265 24.97 -1.15 -3.98
CA LEU A 265 25.19 -0.02 -4.90
C LEU A 265 25.08 1.32 -4.17
N ASN A 266 24.09 1.46 -3.27
CA ASN A 266 23.84 2.71 -2.55
C ASN A 266 24.82 2.91 -1.38
N ILE A 267 25.37 1.85 -0.78
CA ILE A 267 26.50 1.93 0.17
C ILE A 267 27.75 2.44 -0.55
N ARG A 268 28.10 1.90 -1.72
CA ARG A 268 29.26 2.34 -2.50
C ARG A 268 29.18 3.82 -2.91
N ARG A 269 27.98 4.37 -3.03
CA ARG A 269 27.73 5.79 -3.35
C ARG A 269 27.65 6.68 -2.11
N GLY A 270 27.72 6.13 -0.90
CA GLY A 270 27.58 6.88 0.34
C GLY A 270 26.16 7.39 0.62
N ILE A 271 25.13 6.84 -0.04
CA ILE A 271 23.72 7.21 0.19
C ILE A 271 23.21 6.62 1.48
N ILE A 272 23.60 5.40 1.80
CA ILE A 272 23.32 4.71 3.05
C ILE A 272 24.61 4.08 3.59
N ASN A 273 24.78 4.08 4.91
CA ASN A 273 25.90 3.42 5.55
C ASN A 273 25.60 1.96 5.87
N ARG A 274 26.63 1.08 5.83
CA ARG A 274 26.47 -0.34 6.14
C ARG A 274 25.92 -0.57 7.57
N GLU A 275 26.29 0.28 8.53
CA GLU A 275 25.78 0.24 9.89
C GLU A 275 24.26 0.46 9.98
N GLU A 276 23.69 1.29 9.11
CA GLU A 276 22.24 1.57 9.08
C GLU A 276 21.42 0.33 8.71
N LEU A 277 22.04 -0.64 8.03
CA LEU A 277 21.44 -1.95 7.71
C LEU A 277 21.62 -2.98 8.84
N SER A 278 22.29 -2.62 9.93
CA SER A 278 22.40 -3.50 11.09
C SER A 278 21.11 -3.51 11.90
N ILE A 279 20.68 -4.69 12.36
CA ILE A 279 19.51 -4.85 13.25
C ILE A 279 19.70 -4.07 14.57
N ARG A 280 20.94 -3.86 15.01
CA ARG A 280 21.27 -3.16 16.26
C ARG A 280 21.30 -1.63 16.11
N TYR A 281 21.28 -1.12 14.89
CA TYR A 281 21.35 0.32 14.65
C TYR A 281 20.05 1.02 15.06
N ASN A 282 20.15 1.94 16.02
CA ASN A 282 19.02 2.75 16.46
C ASN A 282 19.56 4.05 17.08
N LYS A 283 19.22 5.20 16.47
CA LYS A 283 19.67 6.53 16.92
C LYS A 283 18.72 7.21 17.90
N SER A 284 17.51 6.67 18.08
CA SER A 284 16.47 7.31 18.88
C SER A 284 15.84 6.34 19.86
N ASN A 285 15.76 6.75 21.15
CA ASN A 285 15.04 6.03 22.20
C ASN A 285 13.55 6.39 22.25
N GLU A 286 13.01 7.17 21.30
CA GLU A 286 11.59 7.50 21.25
C GLU A 286 10.74 6.23 21.12
N ARG A 287 9.70 6.10 21.93
CA ARG A 287 8.81 4.93 21.90
C ARG A 287 7.99 4.92 20.61
N VAL A 288 7.95 3.78 19.92
CA VAL A 288 7.09 3.52 18.76
C VAL A 288 5.64 3.37 19.21
N PHE A 289 5.42 2.53 20.22
CA PHE A 289 4.12 2.33 20.87
C PHE A 289 3.82 3.51 21.81
N ASN A 290 3.37 4.60 21.22
CA ASN A 290 2.91 5.81 21.91
C ASN A 290 1.38 5.94 21.79
N ILE A 291 0.78 6.93 22.50
CA ILE A 291 -0.67 7.09 22.54
C ILE A 291 -1.31 7.15 21.13
N PRO A 292 -0.83 7.96 20.16
CA PRO A 292 -1.39 7.94 18.82
C PRO A 292 -1.31 6.56 18.13
N PHE A 293 -0.21 5.82 18.29
CA PHE A 293 -0.07 4.48 17.70
C PHE A 293 -1.08 3.49 18.30
N ILE A 294 -1.23 3.52 19.64
CA ILE A 294 -2.21 2.67 20.32
C ILE A 294 -3.63 3.03 19.86
N ALA A 295 -3.94 4.33 19.73
CA ALA A 295 -5.23 4.80 19.22
C ALA A 295 -5.49 4.31 17.78
N ILE A 296 -4.47 4.32 16.88
CA ILE A 296 -4.59 3.74 15.52
C ILE A 296 -5.04 2.29 15.59
N ILE A 297 -4.36 1.47 16.40
CA ILE A 297 -4.67 0.04 16.51
C ILE A 297 -6.10 -0.16 17.07
N ILE A 298 -6.46 0.56 18.12
CA ILE A 298 -7.80 0.45 18.72
C ILE A 298 -8.89 0.84 17.72
N VAL A 299 -8.75 1.99 17.05
CA VAL A 299 -9.75 2.45 16.07
C VAL A 299 -9.86 1.48 14.89
N TYR A 300 -8.72 0.95 14.40
CA TYR A 300 -8.73 -0.06 13.34
C TYR A 300 -9.46 -1.34 13.75
N LEU A 301 -9.17 -1.88 14.94
CA LEU A 301 -9.83 -3.08 15.45
C LEU A 301 -11.34 -2.86 15.66
N LEU A 302 -11.74 -1.71 16.22
CA LEU A 302 -13.14 -1.37 16.37
C LEU A 302 -13.86 -1.28 15.02
N TYR A 303 -13.23 -0.66 14.01
CA TYR A 303 -13.78 -0.58 12.66
C TYR A 303 -13.97 -1.98 12.04
N MET A 304 -12.98 -2.86 12.15
CA MET A 304 -13.08 -4.23 11.66
C MET A 304 -14.17 -5.03 12.37
N MET A 305 -14.28 -4.89 13.68
CA MET A 305 -15.35 -5.54 14.47
C MET A 305 -16.73 -5.04 14.06
N MET A 306 -16.91 -3.73 13.85
CA MET A 306 -18.18 -3.18 13.38
C MET A 306 -18.58 -3.74 12.02
N GLY A 307 -17.65 -3.87 11.07
CA GLY A 307 -17.90 -4.49 9.77
C GLY A 307 -18.41 -5.93 9.89
N VAL A 308 -17.81 -6.72 10.78
CA VAL A 308 -18.25 -8.09 11.05
C VAL A 308 -19.65 -8.12 11.67
N ILE A 309 -19.92 -7.25 12.66
CA ILE A 309 -21.23 -7.18 13.33
C ILE A 309 -22.34 -6.77 12.35
N ILE A 310 -22.11 -5.74 11.53
CA ILE A 310 -23.10 -5.27 10.54
C ILE A 310 -23.41 -6.38 9.55
N LYS A 311 -22.37 -7.08 9.05
CA LYS A 311 -22.56 -8.21 8.14
C LYS A 311 -23.36 -9.36 8.78
N TYR A 312 -23.12 -9.64 10.05
CA TYR A 312 -23.88 -10.65 10.79
C TYR A 312 -25.37 -10.25 10.95
N LEU A 313 -25.61 -9.00 11.32
CA LEU A 313 -27.00 -8.47 11.49
C LEU A 313 -27.77 -8.36 10.16
N SER A 314 -27.10 -8.22 9.01
CA SER A 314 -27.75 -8.17 7.69
C SER A 314 -28.15 -9.56 7.16
N ILE A 315 -27.73 -10.64 7.82
CA ILE A 315 -28.06 -12.03 7.46
C ILE A 315 -29.28 -12.54 8.28
N ILE A 316 -29.58 -11.88 9.42
CA ILE A 316 -30.75 -12.15 10.27
C ILE A 316 -31.95 -11.32 9.77
#